data_05ed16b2b2344ae9e07f67d0254504d4
#
_entry.id   05ed16b2b2344ae9e07f67d0254504d4
#
_cell.length_a   1.000
_cell.length_b   1.000
_cell.length_c   1.000
_cell.angle_alpha   90.00
_cell.angle_beta   90.00
_cell.angle_gamma   90.00
#
_symmetry.space_group_name_H-M   'P 1'
#
loop_
_entity.id
_entity.type
_entity.pdbx_description
1 polymer ?
#
loop_
_entity_poly.entity_id
_entity_poly.type
_entity_poly.pdbx_seq_one_letter_code
_entity_poly.pdbx_strand_id
1 'polypeptide(L)'
;MNCSHIILQSFSIIDAIRCINEIHNEPLVLFVVDENKRMQGTLTDGDVRRALIKGIDVDAPISEAMHRNFNFLRRGVNDRVEDIHHQRDLRMRLVPILDEENHICEIINLEHYVTKLPIDAVLMAGGKGERLRPLTEKTPKPLIKVGDKCIIDYNIDRLLSYGLNHISVTVNYLGDQIEEHFREERDGVKIVTVREPKYLGTIGSIKFVETFYNDTVLVMNSDLFTNIDFEDFFLHFCQHDADMSVAAVPYVVKVPYGVFNLKGREIKGVTEKPTISYYAN
;
A
#
# COMPACT_ATOMS: atom_id res chain seq x y z
N MET A 1 -24.23 -25.17 9.76
CA MET A 1 -23.75 -24.72 8.44
C MET A 1 -22.71 -23.63 8.73
N ASN A 2 -21.48 -23.81 8.31
CA ASN A 2 -20.56 -22.67 8.33
C ASN A 2 -21.07 -21.69 7.29
N CYS A 3 -21.75 -20.62 7.70
CA CYS A 3 -22.22 -19.58 6.80
C CYS A 3 -20.98 -18.82 6.27
N SER A 4 -20.54 -19.19 5.08
CA SER A 4 -19.70 -18.35 4.26
C SER A 4 -20.53 -17.15 3.80
N HIS A 5 -19.88 -16.07 3.35
CA HIS A 5 -20.57 -14.91 2.74
C HIS A 5 -21.38 -15.22 1.46
N ILE A 6 -21.57 -16.50 1.11
CA ILE A 6 -22.24 -16.92 -0.14
C ILE A 6 -23.52 -17.68 0.21
N ILE A 7 -24.63 -17.30 -0.46
CA ILE A 7 -25.94 -17.90 -0.26
C ILE A 7 -26.66 -18.09 -1.60
N LEU A 8 -27.46 -19.16 -1.76
CA LEU A 8 -28.27 -19.41 -2.97
C LEU A 8 -29.48 -18.48 -3.00
N GLN A 9 -29.83 -17.98 -4.19
CA GLN A 9 -30.99 -17.09 -4.40
C GLN A 9 -32.34 -17.69 -4.06
N SER A 10 -32.43 -19.03 -4.02
CA SER A 10 -33.61 -19.79 -3.66
C SER A 10 -33.86 -19.90 -2.16
N PHE A 11 -32.88 -19.51 -1.31
CA PHE A 11 -33.05 -19.50 0.14
C PHE A 11 -34.05 -18.42 0.55
N SER A 12 -34.69 -18.63 1.70
CA SER A 12 -35.64 -17.67 2.26
C SER A 12 -34.95 -16.48 2.94
N ILE A 13 -35.69 -15.38 3.12
CA ILE A 13 -35.21 -14.21 3.88
C ILE A 13 -34.83 -14.60 5.30
N ILE A 14 -35.59 -15.50 5.95
CA ILE A 14 -35.26 -15.97 7.31
C ILE A 14 -33.95 -16.75 7.35
N ASP A 15 -33.64 -17.51 6.31
CA ASP A 15 -32.35 -18.21 6.22
C ASP A 15 -31.17 -17.22 6.04
N ALA A 16 -31.38 -16.17 5.25
CA ALA A 16 -30.39 -15.11 5.12
C ALA A 16 -30.14 -14.37 6.44
N ILE A 17 -31.17 -14.08 7.22
CA ILE A 17 -31.04 -13.49 8.56
C ILE A 17 -30.21 -14.40 9.48
N ARG A 18 -30.45 -15.71 9.45
CA ARG A 18 -29.64 -16.67 10.22
C ARG A 18 -28.18 -16.63 9.80
N CYS A 19 -27.91 -16.65 8.49
CA CYS A 19 -26.55 -16.56 7.98
C CYS A 19 -25.86 -15.25 8.38
N ILE A 20 -26.54 -14.11 8.27
CA ILE A 20 -25.99 -12.80 8.69
C ILE A 20 -25.65 -12.80 10.20
N ASN A 21 -26.48 -13.40 11.03
CA ASN A 21 -26.25 -13.48 12.48
C ASN A 21 -25.08 -14.39 12.88
N GLU A 22 -24.66 -15.31 12.00
CA GLU A 22 -23.49 -16.17 12.21
C GLU A 22 -22.18 -15.51 11.77
N ILE A 23 -22.24 -14.37 11.06
CA ILE A 23 -21.05 -13.59 10.68
C ILE A 23 -20.57 -12.79 11.90
N HIS A 24 -19.33 -13.07 12.33
CA HIS A 24 -18.71 -12.38 13.46
C HIS A 24 -17.44 -11.63 13.00
N ASN A 25 -17.29 -10.38 13.44
CA ASN A 25 -16.12 -9.54 13.17
C ASN A 25 -15.84 -9.25 11.68
N GLU A 26 -16.83 -9.44 10.81
CA GLU A 26 -16.76 -9.15 9.39
C GLU A 26 -17.98 -8.33 8.93
N PRO A 27 -17.92 -7.68 7.75
CA PRO A 27 -19.07 -6.94 7.23
C PRO A 27 -20.29 -7.84 6.98
N LEU A 28 -21.46 -7.41 7.44
CA LEU A 28 -22.72 -8.15 7.34
C LEU A 28 -23.31 -8.06 5.93
N VAL A 29 -22.68 -8.74 4.98
CA VAL A 29 -23.11 -8.82 3.57
C VAL A 29 -23.05 -10.26 3.09
N LEU A 30 -24.06 -10.68 2.32
CA LEU A 30 -24.10 -11.96 1.63
C LEU A 30 -24.03 -11.71 0.13
N PHE A 31 -23.25 -12.53 -0.56
CA PHE A 31 -23.19 -12.62 -2.02
C PHE A 31 -24.14 -13.70 -2.49
N VAL A 32 -25.15 -13.30 -3.26
CA VAL A 32 -26.22 -14.19 -3.70
C VAL A 32 -25.84 -14.81 -5.03
N VAL A 33 -25.89 -16.13 -5.10
CA VAL A 33 -25.59 -16.91 -6.31
C VAL A 33 -26.78 -17.74 -6.78
N ASP A 34 -26.80 -18.10 -8.04
CA ASP A 34 -27.77 -19.06 -8.60
C ASP A 34 -27.33 -20.51 -8.36
N GLU A 35 -28.15 -21.47 -8.87
CA GLU A 35 -27.86 -22.89 -8.77
C GLU A 35 -26.59 -23.32 -9.51
N ASN A 36 -26.12 -22.52 -10.47
CA ASN A 36 -24.86 -22.70 -11.18
C ASN A 36 -23.68 -21.98 -10.49
N LYS A 37 -23.88 -21.43 -9.26
CA LYS A 37 -22.91 -20.66 -8.49
C LYS A 37 -22.50 -19.33 -9.13
N ARG A 38 -23.25 -18.79 -10.08
CA ARG A 38 -23.04 -17.50 -10.68
C ARG A 38 -23.60 -16.40 -9.80
N MET A 39 -22.85 -15.34 -9.60
CA MET A 39 -23.28 -14.21 -8.77
C MET A 39 -24.48 -13.49 -9.39
N GLN A 40 -25.53 -13.27 -8.59
CA GLN A 40 -26.78 -12.64 -8.98
C GLN A 40 -27.05 -11.32 -8.26
N GLY A 41 -26.43 -11.11 -7.10
CA GLY A 41 -26.65 -9.92 -6.30
C GLY A 41 -25.94 -9.94 -4.95
N THR A 42 -26.21 -8.92 -4.16
CA THR A 42 -25.79 -8.82 -2.76
C THR A 42 -27.00 -8.64 -1.87
N LEU A 43 -26.88 -9.07 -0.62
CA LEU A 43 -27.90 -8.90 0.40
C LEU A 43 -27.25 -8.47 1.71
N THR A 44 -27.69 -7.34 2.25
CA THR A 44 -27.27 -6.81 3.54
C THR A 44 -28.43 -6.85 4.55
N ASP A 45 -28.12 -6.71 5.85
CA ASP A 45 -29.14 -6.51 6.87
C ASP A 45 -30.10 -5.35 6.54
N GLY A 46 -29.58 -4.26 5.95
CA GLY A 46 -30.38 -3.14 5.47
C GLY A 46 -31.36 -3.52 4.33
N ASP A 47 -30.97 -4.40 3.42
CA ASP A 47 -31.83 -4.86 2.33
C ASP A 47 -32.95 -5.72 2.89
N VAL A 48 -32.65 -6.61 3.79
CA VAL A 48 -33.64 -7.45 4.50
C VAL A 48 -34.67 -6.58 5.21
N ARG A 49 -34.24 -5.60 6.01
CA ARG A 49 -35.16 -4.67 6.70
C ARG A 49 -36.07 -3.91 5.72
N ARG A 50 -35.51 -3.44 4.60
CA ARG A 50 -36.27 -2.74 3.58
C ARG A 50 -37.31 -3.64 2.89
N ALA A 51 -36.97 -4.91 2.66
CA ALA A 51 -37.88 -5.90 2.09
C ALA A 51 -39.07 -6.16 3.04
N LEU A 52 -38.81 -6.37 4.32
CA LEU A 52 -39.85 -6.59 5.34
C LEU A 52 -40.77 -5.37 5.50
N ILE A 53 -40.21 -4.15 5.49
CA ILE A 53 -41.02 -2.90 5.55
C ILE A 53 -41.95 -2.77 4.31
N LYS A 54 -41.53 -3.29 3.15
CA LYS A 54 -42.35 -3.33 1.93
C LYS A 54 -43.41 -4.45 1.94
N GLY A 55 -43.43 -5.28 2.99
CA GLY A 55 -44.40 -6.35 3.15
C GLY A 55 -43.99 -7.68 2.48
N ILE A 56 -42.72 -7.84 2.10
CA ILE A 56 -42.20 -9.12 1.62
C ILE A 56 -42.14 -10.07 2.82
N ASP A 57 -42.66 -11.29 2.64
CA ASP A 57 -42.71 -12.31 3.70
C ASP A 57 -41.32 -12.83 4.03
N VAL A 58 -41.09 -13.22 5.30
CA VAL A 58 -39.82 -13.80 5.74
C VAL A 58 -39.49 -15.14 5.07
N ASP A 59 -40.50 -15.85 4.61
CA ASP A 59 -40.36 -17.13 3.89
C ASP A 59 -40.18 -16.94 2.38
N ALA A 60 -40.29 -15.70 1.87
CA ALA A 60 -40.03 -15.39 0.46
C ALA A 60 -38.55 -15.61 0.09
N PRO A 61 -38.26 -15.96 -1.17
CA PRO A 61 -36.90 -16.15 -1.63
C PRO A 61 -36.11 -14.83 -1.60
N ILE A 62 -34.83 -14.90 -1.25
CA ILE A 62 -33.97 -13.71 -1.14
C ILE A 62 -33.77 -12.97 -2.46
N SER A 63 -34.09 -13.62 -3.60
CA SER A 63 -34.09 -12.99 -4.91
C SER A 63 -35.04 -11.79 -5.03
N GLU A 64 -36.05 -11.67 -4.13
CA GLU A 64 -36.98 -10.54 -4.02
C GLU A 64 -36.43 -9.37 -3.18
N ALA A 65 -35.43 -9.64 -2.33
CA ALA A 65 -34.85 -8.65 -1.43
C ALA A 65 -33.44 -8.22 -1.85
N MET A 66 -32.71 -9.02 -2.64
CA MET A 66 -31.32 -8.76 -3.02
C MET A 66 -31.16 -7.53 -3.90
N HIS A 67 -30.00 -6.90 -3.80
CA HIS A 67 -29.58 -5.82 -4.67
C HIS A 67 -28.84 -6.39 -5.88
N ARG A 68 -29.37 -6.14 -7.09
CA ARG A 68 -28.84 -6.71 -8.34
C ARG A 68 -27.74 -5.87 -8.98
N ASN A 69 -27.66 -4.57 -8.66
CA ASN A 69 -26.62 -3.68 -9.15
C ASN A 69 -25.50 -3.63 -8.12
N PHE A 70 -24.58 -4.59 -8.15
CA PHE A 70 -23.52 -4.77 -7.19
C PHE A 70 -22.14 -4.48 -7.80
N ASN A 71 -21.20 -4.07 -6.95
CA ASN A 71 -19.80 -3.89 -7.32
C ASN A 71 -19.05 -5.22 -7.24
N PHE A 72 -18.14 -5.43 -8.18
CA PHE A 72 -17.24 -6.57 -8.23
C PHE A 72 -15.96 -6.22 -8.96
N LEU A 73 -14.93 -7.05 -8.81
CA LEU A 73 -13.72 -7.02 -9.63
C LEU A 73 -13.70 -8.22 -10.56
N ARG A 74 -13.09 -8.07 -11.73
CA ARG A 74 -12.93 -9.15 -12.71
C ARG A 74 -11.50 -9.66 -12.61
N ARG A 75 -11.33 -10.96 -12.38
CA ARG A 75 -10.02 -11.61 -12.27
C ARG A 75 -9.15 -11.33 -13.51
N GLY A 76 -7.90 -10.86 -13.29
CA GLY A 76 -6.96 -10.53 -14.36
C GLY A 76 -7.31 -9.29 -15.21
N VAL A 77 -8.42 -8.60 -14.93
CA VAL A 77 -8.87 -7.40 -15.65
C VAL A 77 -8.95 -6.20 -14.74
N ASN A 78 -9.67 -6.33 -13.62
CA ASN A 78 -9.94 -5.24 -12.67
C ASN A 78 -9.39 -5.57 -11.27
N ASP A 79 -8.37 -6.39 -11.14
CA ASP A 79 -7.66 -6.68 -9.89
C ASP A 79 -6.37 -5.84 -9.73
N ARG A 80 -6.29 -4.74 -10.48
CA ARG A 80 -5.16 -3.81 -10.44
C ARG A 80 -5.26 -2.86 -9.25
N VAL A 81 -4.16 -2.21 -8.93
CA VAL A 81 -4.05 -1.26 -7.82
C VAL A 81 -5.14 -0.18 -7.88
N GLU A 82 -5.35 0.41 -9.07
CA GLU A 82 -6.35 1.46 -9.29
C GLU A 82 -7.78 0.97 -9.06
N ASP A 83 -8.10 -0.24 -9.51
CA ASP A 83 -9.45 -0.80 -9.36
C ASP A 83 -9.77 -1.09 -7.90
N ILE A 84 -8.81 -1.64 -7.15
CA ILE A 84 -8.94 -1.90 -5.71
C ILE A 84 -9.08 -0.57 -4.95
N HIS A 85 -8.26 0.42 -5.27
CA HIS A 85 -8.32 1.76 -4.68
C HIS A 85 -9.70 2.40 -4.94
N HIS A 86 -10.20 2.32 -6.17
CA HIS A 86 -11.54 2.81 -6.51
C HIS A 86 -12.64 2.14 -5.68
N GLN A 87 -12.56 0.84 -5.39
CA GLN A 87 -13.52 0.18 -4.51
C GLN A 87 -13.45 0.70 -3.06
N ARG A 88 -12.27 1.09 -2.58
CA ARG A 88 -12.10 1.76 -1.27
C ARG A 88 -12.74 3.15 -1.26
N ASP A 89 -12.58 3.94 -2.32
CA ASP A 89 -13.22 5.27 -2.47
C ASP A 89 -14.75 5.15 -2.44
N LEU A 90 -15.29 4.07 -3.00
CA LEU A 90 -16.72 3.74 -2.91
C LEU A 90 -17.13 3.22 -1.52
N ARG A 91 -16.21 3.17 -0.54
CA ARG A 91 -16.41 2.66 0.82
C ARG A 91 -16.89 1.22 0.88
N MET A 92 -16.54 0.43 -0.12
CA MET A 92 -16.79 -1.00 -0.10
C MET A 92 -15.89 -1.65 0.96
N ARG A 93 -16.44 -2.58 1.73
CA ARG A 93 -15.69 -3.34 2.75
C ARG A 93 -15.34 -4.74 2.28
N LEU A 94 -16.28 -5.41 1.59
CA LEU A 94 -16.06 -6.69 0.93
C LEU A 94 -16.34 -6.53 -0.56
N VAL A 95 -15.45 -7.07 -1.39
CA VAL A 95 -15.59 -7.05 -2.85
C VAL A 95 -15.35 -8.46 -3.39
N PRO A 96 -16.27 -9.03 -4.17
CA PRO A 96 -16.07 -10.31 -4.83
C PRO A 96 -15.24 -10.13 -6.09
N ILE A 97 -14.31 -11.05 -6.31
CA ILE A 97 -13.58 -11.20 -7.58
C ILE A 97 -14.27 -12.32 -8.37
N LEU A 98 -14.71 -12.00 -9.58
CA LEU A 98 -15.42 -12.92 -10.45
C LEU A 98 -14.56 -13.38 -11.63
N ASP A 99 -14.77 -14.62 -12.07
CA ASP A 99 -14.27 -15.11 -13.35
C ASP A 99 -15.12 -14.61 -14.54
N GLU A 100 -14.78 -15.03 -15.76
CA GLU A 100 -15.51 -14.66 -16.99
C GLU A 100 -16.95 -15.16 -17.01
N GLU A 101 -17.26 -16.25 -16.29
CA GLU A 101 -18.58 -16.86 -16.19
C GLU A 101 -19.41 -16.35 -15.01
N ASN A 102 -18.90 -15.35 -14.27
CA ASN A 102 -19.46 -14.73 -13.07
C ASN A 102 -19.50 -15.64 -11.83
N HIS A 103 -18.61 -16.61 -11.71
CA HIS A 103 -18.42 -17.33 -10.48
C HIS A 103 -17.52 -16.52 -9.53
N ILE A 104 -17.80 -16.59 -8.24
CA ILE A 104 -16.96 -15.95 -7.21
C ILE A 104 -15.69 -16.78 -7.05
N CYS A 105 -14.54 -16.22 -7.45
CA CYS A 105 -13.22 -16.81 -7.25
C CYS A 105 -12.67 -16.54 -5.87
N GLU A 106 -12.89 -15.32 -5.38
CA GLU A 106 -12.36 -14.81 -4.13
C GLU A 106 -13.26 -13.70 -3.58
N ILE A 107 -13.24 -13.50 -2.28
CA ILE A 107 -13.87 -12.34 -1.62
C ILE A 107 -12.78 -11.65 -0.82
N ILE A 108 -12.49 -10.40 -1.19
CA ILE A 108 -11.48 -9.60 -0.50
C ILE A 108 -12.12 -8.67 0.51
N ASN A 109 -11.55 -8.63 1.72
CA ASN A 109 -11.90 -7.66 2.74
C ASN A 109 -10.96 -6.46 2.65
N LEU A 110 -11.45 -5.34 2.10
CA LEU A 110 -10.66 -4.14 1.84
C LEU A 110 -10.15 -3.43 3.10
N GLU A 111 -10.71 -3.73 4.27
CA GLU A 111 -10.21 -3.18 5.55
C GLU A 111 -8.86 -3.78 5.96
N HIS A 112 -8.59 -5.01 5.51
CA HIS A 112 -7.37 -5.74 5.83
C HIS A 112 -6.53 -6.08 4.59
N TYR A 113 -7.06 -5.86 3.41
CA TYR A 113 -6.37 -6.16 2.16
C TYR A 113 -5.31 -5.11 1.87
N VAL A 114 -4.07 -5.53 1.76
CA VAL A 114 -2.98 -4.69 1.29
C VAL A 114 -2.74 -4.98 -0.19
N THR A 115 -2.81 -3.93 -0.99
CA THR A 115 -2.63 -4.03 -2.44
C THR A 115 -1.19 -4.41 -2.76
N LYS A 116 -1.00 -5.39 -3.62
CA LYS A 116 0.33 -5.76 -4.12
C LYS A 116 0.76 -4.79 -5.20
N LEU A 117 1.86 -4.08 -4.97
CA LEU A 117 2.37 -3.10 -5.90
C LEU A 117 3.30 -3.76 -6.95
N PRO A 118 3.08 -3.51 -8.25
CA PRO A 118 3.94 -4.04 -9.33
C PRO A 118 5.19 -3.15 -9.50
N ILE A 119 6.02 -3.11 -8.47
CA ILE A 119 7.24 -2.28 -8.43
C ILE A 119 8.42 -3.06 -7.84
N ASP A 120 9.61 -2.70 -8.24
CA ASP A 120 10.85 -3.11 -7.57
C ASP A 120 11.23 -2.05 -6.52
N ALA A 121 12.04 -2.43 -5.52
CA ALA A 121 12.54 -1.48 -4.54
C ALA A 121 14.07 -1.52 -4.45
N VAL A 122 14.67 -0.34 -4.29
CA VAL A 122 16.10 -0.19 -4.00
C VAL A 122 16.27 0.64 -2.73
N LEU A 123 16.83 0.03 -1.68
CA LEU A 123 17.19 0.71 -0.45
C LEU A 123 18.68 1.06 -0.47
N MET A 124 18.98 2.33 -0.29
CA MET A 124 20.37 2.83 -0.29
C MET A 124 20.96 2.74 1.12
N ALA A 125 21.96 1.87 1.30
CA ALA A 125 22.60 1.57 2.58
C ALA A 125 24.13 1.78 2.59
N GLY A 126 24.69 2.42 1.56
CA GLY A 126 26.15 2.62 1.41
C GLY A 126 26.77 3.73 2.26
N GLY A 127 25.99 4.52 2.98
CA GLY A 127 26.43 5.69 3.73
C GLY A 127 27.23 5.39 5.02
N LYS A 128 28.24 6.21 5.32
CA LYS A 128 29.09 6.07 6.53
C LYS A 128 28.40 6.43 7.85
N GLY A 129 27.28 7.16 7.81
CA GLY A 129 26.57 7.57 9.02
C GLY A 129 27.36 8.46 9.98
N GLU A 130 28.25 9.32 9.48
CA GLU A 130 29.24 10.08 10.28
C GLU A 130 28.64 10.92 11.42
N ARG A 131 27.39 11.38 11.25
CA ARG A 131 26.67 12.18 12.29
C ARG A 131 26.32 11.37 13.54
N LEU A 132 26.31 10.04 13.45
CA LEU A 132 25.98 9.14 14.56
C LEU A 132 27.21 8.49 15.21
N ARG A 133 28.42 8.94 14.88
CA ARG A 133 29.63 8.45 15.55
C ARG A 133 29.61 8.77 17.06
N PRO A 134 30.09 7.84 17.93
CA PRO A 134 30.88 6.62 17.61
C PRO A 134 30.03 5.37 17.24
N LEU A 135 28.68 5.41 17.30
CA LEU A 135 27.81 4.25 17.07
C LEU A 135 28.06 3.60 15.71
N THR A 136 28.29 4.42 14.68
CA THR A 136 28.46 3.96 13.29
C THR A 136 29.90 3.59 12.92
N GLU A 137 30.83 3.59 13.87
CA GLU A 137 32.21 3.15 13.60
C GLU A 137 32.32 1.62 13.44
N LYS A 138 31.47 0.87 14.14
CA LYS A 138 31.49 -0.61 14.16
C LYS A 138 30.23 -1.24 13.61
N THR A 139 29.13 -0.48 13.51
CA THR A 139 27.84 -0.97 13.03
C THR A 139 27.32 -0.02 11.95
N PRO A 140 26.98 -0.48 10.74
CA PRO A 140 26.44 0.38 9.71
C PRO A 140 25.10 0.96 10.17
N LYS A 141 24.81 2.24 9.83
CA LYS A 141 23.61 2.95 10.27
C LYS A 141 22.30 2.16 10.09
N PRO A 142 22.08 1.47 8.94
CA PRO A 142 20.85 0.69 8.74
C PRO A 142 20.64 -0.45 9.74
N LEU A 143 21.72 -0.98 10.33
CA LEU A 143 21.67 -2.06 11.32
C LEU A 143 21.64 -1.58 12.78
N ILE A 144 21.56 -0.27 13.02
CA ILE A 144 21.31 0.26 14.37
C ILE A 144 19.88 -0.14 14.76
N LYS A 145 19.76 -0.71 15.96
CA LYS A 145 18.45 -1.11 16.50
C LYS A 145 17.65 0.08 17.01
N VAL A 146 16.37 0.07 16.69
CA VAL A 146 15.35 0.95 17.26
C VAL A 146 14.25 0.05 17.81
N GLY A 147 14.14 -0.09 19.12
CA GLY A 147 13.36 -1.14 19.74
C GLY A 147 13.96 -2.52 19.47
N ASP A 148 13.16 -3.44 18.99
CA ASP A 148 13.55 -4.85 18.80
C ASP A 148 14.22 -5.14 17.47
N LYS A 149 14.05 -4.26 16.46
CA LYS A 149 14.51 -4.46 15.08
C LYS A 149 15.53 -3.42 14.64
N CYS A 150 16.33 -3.75 13.62
CA CYS A 150 17.16 -2.76 12.94
C CYS A 150 16.29 -1.77 12.13
N ILE A 151 16.79 -0.55 11.92
CA ILE A 151 16.02 0.47 11.17
C ILE A 151 15.63 -0.03 9.78
N ILE A 152 16.55 -0.69 9.09
CA ILE A 152 16.29 -1.22 7.75
C ILE A 152 15.18 -2.29 7.74
N ASP A 153 15.05 -3.07 8.82
CA ASP A 153 14.05 -4.13 8.91
C ASP A 153 12.63 -3.58 8.88
N TYR A 154 12.38 -2.43 9.52
CA TYR A 154 11.06 -1.77 9.46
C TYR A 154 10.69 -1.40 8.02
N ASN A 155 11.65 -0.93 7.23
CA ASN A 155 11.42 -0.58 5.83
C ASN A 155 11.18 -1.83 4.97
N ILE A 156 12.00 -2.88 5.16
CA ILE A 156 11.83 -4.16 4.45
C ILE A 156 10.47 -4.79 4.77
N ASP A 157 10.11 -4.94 6.04
CA ASP A 157 8.83 -5.53 6.46
C ASP A 157 7.65 -4.76 5.84
N ARG A 158 7.77 -3.43 5.78
CA ARG A 158 6.73 -2.61 5.17
C ARG A 158 6.63 -2.81 3.66
N LEU A 159 7.75 -2.89 2.94
CA LEU A 159 7.76 -3.18 1.50
C LEU A 159 7.17 -4.58 1.23
N LEU A 160 7.54 -5.57 2.03
CA LEU A 160 6.98 -6.92 1.94
C LEU A 160 5.46 -6.93 2.18
N SER A 161 4.95 -6.10 3.09
CA SER A 161 3.51 -5.99 3.33
C SER A 161 2.74 -5.46 2.10
N TYR A 162 3.36 -4.64 1.24
CA TYR A 162 2.81 -4.24 -0.06
C TYR A 162 3.09 -5.25 -1.19
N GLY A 163 3.56 -6.45 -0.83
CA GLY A 163 3.76 -7.58 -1.76
C GLY A 163 4.94 -7.43 -2.71
N LEU A 164 5.91 -6.58 -2.39
CA LEU A 164 7.13 -6.45 -3.19
C LEU A 164 7.98 -7.72 -3.04
N ASN A 165 8.32 -8.34 -4.17
CA ASN A 165 9.13 -9.56 -4.23
C ASN A 165 10.57 -9.31 -4.71
N HIS A 166 10.83 -8.11 -5.24
CA HIS A 166 12.11 -7.73 -5.81
C HIS A 166 12.66 -6.52 -5.06
N ILE A 167 13.49 -6.78 -4.06
CA ILE A 167 14.06 -5.76 -3.18
C ILE A 167 15.58 -5.88 -3.22
N SER A 168 16.26 -4.79 -3.60
CA SER A 168 17.70 -4.65 -3.60
C SER A 168 18.16 -3.68 -2.52
N VAL A 169 19.27 -3.99 -1.87
CA VAL A 169 19.92 -3.11 -0.88
C VAL A 169 21.33 -2.80 -1.36
N THR A 170 21.59 -1.54 -1.73
CA THR A 170 22.94 -1.14 -2.16
C THR A 170 23.82 -0.88 -0.95
N VAL A 171 25.02 -1.48 -0.92
CA VAL A 171 25.94 -1.47 0.23
C VAL A 171 27.33 -0.99 -0.16
N ASN A 172 28.01 -0.32 0.78
CA ASN A 172 29.40 0.12 0.64
C ASN A 172 30.11 0.04 1.99
N TYR A 173 29.96 1.06 2.85
CA TYR A 173 30.58 1.11 4.16
C TYR A 173 30.05 0.01 5.08
N LEU A 174 30.95 -0.83 5.63
CA LEU A 174 30.62 -2.00 6.45
C LEU A 174 29.60 -2.94 5.78
N GLY A 175 29.65 -3.02 4.45
CA GLY A 175 28.67 -3.77 3.64
C GLY A 175 28.59 -5.24 4.00
N ASP A 176 29.71 -5.88 4.41
CA ASP A 176 29.72 -7.29 4.81
C ASP A 176 28.72 -7.62 5.92
N GLN A 177 28.49 -6.68 6.85
CA GLN A 177 27.50 -6.87 7.91
C GLN A 177 26.07 -6.83 7.40
N ILE A 178 25.78 -5.99 6.39
CA ILE A 178 24.47 -5.91 5.77
C ILE A 178 24.22 -7.13 4.89
N GLU A 179 25.23 -7.59 4.15
CA GLU A 179 25.16 -8.82 3.35
C GLU A 179 24.90 -10.05 4.22
N GLU A 180 25.57 -10.14 5.38
CA GLU A 180 25.31 -11.21 6.35
C GLU A 180 23.90 -11.13 6.93
N HIS A 181 23.41 -9.92 7.22
CA HIS A 181 22.07 -9.67 7.76
C HIS A 181 20.95 -10.14 6.82
N PHE A 182 21.16 -10.05 5.50
CA PHE A 182 20.23 -10.49 4.47
C PHE A 182 20.61 -11.81 3.80
N ARG A 183 21.43 -12.63 4.45
CA ARG A 183 21.82 -13.95 3.92
C ARG A 183 20.61 -14.86 3.72
N GLU A 184 19.69 -14.85 4.67
CA GLU A 184 18.46 -15.63 4.63
C GLU A 184 17.30 -14.84 4.03
N GLU A 185 16.34 -15.57 3.47
CA GLU A 185 15.10 -14.98 2.96
C GLU A 185 14.23 -14.45 4.10
N ARG A 186 13.44 -13.42 3.79
CA ARG A 186 12.43 -12.88 4.69
C ARG A 186 11.05 -13.05 4.08
N ASP A 187 10.15 -13.68 4.80
CA ASP A 187 8.80 -14.01 4.33
C ASP A 187 8.79 -14.65 2.92
N GLY A 188 9.80 -15.50 2.64
CA GLY A 188 9.97 -16.16 1.35
C GLY A 188 10.54 -15.27 0.24
N VAL A 189 10.98 -14.05 0.57
CA VAL A 189 11.57 -13.10 -0.39
C VAL A 189 13.07 -12.97 -0.13
N LYS A 190 13.87 -13.16 -1.18
CA LYS A 190 15.31 -12.92 -1.14
C LYS A 190 15.62 -11.45 -1.29
N ILE A 191 16.21 -10.84 -0.27
CA ILE A 191 16.73 -9.47 -0.34
C ILE A 191 18.12 -9.53 -1.00
N VAL A 192 18.28 -8.87 -2.13
CA VAL A 192 19.52 -8.86 -2.91
C VAL A 192 20.40 -7.71 -2.45
N THR A 193 21.61 -8.03 -1.95
CA THR A 193 22.60 -7.00 -1.61
C THR A 193 23.50 -6.71 -2.82
N VAL A 194 23.66 -5.43 -3.14
CA VAL A 194 24.43 -4.96 -4.30
C VAL A 194 25.56 -4.07 -3.83
N ARG A 195 26.82 -4.55 -4.00
CA ARG A 195 28.00 -3.82 -3.55
C ARG A 195 28.40 -2.73 -4.53
N GLU A 196 28.49 -1.50 -4.03
CA GLU A 196 28.99 -0.36 -4.78
C GLU A 196 30.54 -0.41 -4.85
N PRO A 197 31.16 -0.54 -6.02
CA PRO A 197 32.62 -0.53 -6.16
C PRO A 197 33.23 0.84 -5.81
N LYS A 198 32.46 1.89 -6.00
CA LYS A 198 32.78 3.26 -5.57
C LYS A 198 31.53 4.03 -5.20
N TYR A 199 31.63 4.95 -4.26
CA TYR A 199 30.51 5.80 -3.87
C TYR A 199 30.13 6.77 -5.01
N LEU A 200 28.91 6.65 -5.50
CA LEU A 200 28.36 7.47 -6.58
C LEU A 200 27.32 8.51 -6.10
N GLY A 201 27.28 8.80 -4.82
CA GLY A 201 26.29 9.69 -4.22
C GLY A 201 24.99 8.92 -3.89
N THR A 202 23.92 9.65 -3.66
CA THR A 202 22.68 9.06 -3.11
C THR A 202 22.06 8.05 -4.08
N ILE A 203 21.64 8.48 -5.26
CA ILE A 203 20.91 7.63 -6.22
C ILE A 203 21.83 6.83 -7.17
N GLY A 204 23.12 7.19 -7.23
CA GLY A 204 24.05 6.60 -8.21
C GLY A 204 24.27 5.10 -8.06
N SER A 205 24.05 4.55 -6.87
CA SER A 205 24.18 3.11 -6.57
C SER A 205 23.20 2.23 -7.34
N ILE A 206 22.08 2.75 -7.77
CA ILE A 206 21.08 2.02 -8.59
C ILE A 206 21.70 1.44 -9.87
N LYS A 207 22.71 2.11 -10.42
CA LYS A 207 23.42 1.63 -11.61
C LYS A 207 24.06 0.24 -11.48
N PHE A 208 24.25 -0.23 -10.26
CA PHE A 208 24.85 -1.52 -9.98
C PHE A 208 23.81 -2.63 -9.77
N VAL A 209 22.52 -2.29 -9.74
CA VAL A 209 21.43 -3.27 -9.77
C VAL A 209 21.33 -3.80 -11.19
N GLU A 210 21.60 -5.11 -11.36
CA GLU A 210 21.72 -5.72 -12.69
C GLU A 210 20.36 -5.94 -13.37
N THR A 211 19.31 -6.19 -12.59
CA THR A 211 17.99 -6.57 -13.14
C THR A 211 16.87 -5.91 -12.37
N PHE A 212 15.95 -5.32 -13.11
CA PHE A 212 14.64 -4.88 -12.65
C PHE A 212 13.58 -5.74 -13.33
N TYR A 213 12.56 -6.13 -12.58
CA TYR A 213 11.50 -7.03 -13.03
C TYR A 213 10.21 -6.26 -13.35
N ASN A 214 10.09 -5.05 -12.83
CA ASN A 214 8.98 -4.15 -13.06
C ASN A 214 9.46 -2.85 -13.71
N ASP A 215 8.58 -2.18 -14.44
CA ASP A 215 8.90 -0.91 -15.12
C ASP A 215 9.06 0.27 -14.14
N THR A 216 8.53 0.12 -12.93
CA THR A 216 8.60 1.15 -11.88
C THR A 216 9.49 0.70 -10.74
N VAL A 217 10.35 1.60 -10.27
CA VAL A 217 11.29 1.35 -9.18
C VAL A 217 11.11 2.37 -8.06
N LEU A 218 10.83 1.88 -6.86
CA LEU A 218 10.85 2.69 -5.64
C LEU A 218 12.28 2.78 -5.11
N VAL A 219 12.79 3.99 -4.98
CA VAL A 219 14.12 4.25 -4.43
C VAL A 219 13.99 4.99 -3.11
N MET A 220 14.61 4.46 -2.07
CA MET A 220 14.54 5.08 -0.75
C MET A 220 15.83 4.89 0.06
N ASN A 221 16.06 5.77 1.04
CA ASN A 221 17.12 5.54 2.02
C ASN A 221 16.73 4.40 2.96
N SER A 222 17.70 3.58 3.32
CA SER A 222 17.49 2.43 4.21
C SER A 222 17.22 2.78 5.68
N ASP A 223 17.42 4.04 6.06
CA ASP A 223 17.33 4.55 7.42
C ASP A 223 16.16 5.53 7.63
N LEU A 224 15.18 5.50 6.74
CA LEU A 224 13.97 6.30 6.86
C LEU A 224 13.01 5.69 7.88
N PHE A 225 12.32 6.57 8.60
CA PHE A 225 11.15 6.25 9.40
C PHE A 225 9.98 7.06 8.82
N THR A 226 9.15 6.42 8.01
CA THR A 226 8.08 7.10 7.27
C THR A 226 6.77 6.33 7.38
N ASN A 227 5.65 7.06 7.35
CA ASN A 227 4.30 6.50 7.27
C ASN A 227 3.63 6.78 5.91
N ILE A 228 4.43 7.11 4.87
CA ILE A 228 3.92 7.34 3.52
C ILE A 228 3.10 6.13 3.07
N ASP A 229 1.94 6.35 2.46
CA ASP A 229 1.20 5.30 1.79
C ASP A 229 1.85 5.04 0.43
N PHE A 230 2.43 3.84 0.26
CA PHE A 230 3.11 3.49 -0.99
C PHE A 230 2.11 3.22 -2.12
N GLU A 231 0.86 2.84 -1.81
CA GLU A 231 -0.19 2.69 -2.82
C GLU A 231 -0.57 4.06 -3.39
N ASP A 232 -0.88 5.04 -2.54
CA ASP A 232 -1.18 6.41 -2.95
C ASP A 232 -0.02 7.04 -3.72
N PHE A 233 1.22 6.79 -3.27
CA PHE A 233 2.41 7.32 -3.93
C PHE A 233 2.61 6.73 -5.32
N PHE A 234 2.39 5.43 -5.48
CA PHE A 234 2.43 4.74 -6.78
C PHE A 234 1.32 5.24 -7.72
N LEU A 235 0.09 5.34 -7.22
CA LEU A 235 -1.05 5.84 -8.00
C LEU A 235 -0.83 7.27 -8.46
N HIS A 236 -0.32 8.14 -7.57
CA HIS A 236 0.05 9.51 -7.94
C HIS A 236 1.09 9.55 -9.07
N PHE A 237 2.11 8.68 -9.01
CA PHE A 237 3.11 8.57 -10.07
C PHE A 237 2.47 8.18 -11.42
N CYS A 238 1.63 7.14 -11.44
CA CYS A 238 0.96 6.66 -12.64
C CYS A 238 0.01 7.70 -13.25
N GLN A 239 -0.78 8.40 -12.40
CA GLN A 239 -1.78 9.37 -12.86
C GLN A 239 -1.19 10.62 -13.52
N HIS A 240 0.05 10.98 -13.19
CA HIS A 240 0.68 12.20 -13.69
C HIS A 240 1.61 11.97 -14.89
N ASP A 241 1.69 10.75 -15.41
CA ASP A 241 2.57 10.37 -16.54
C ASP A 241 4.00 10.92 -16.34
N ALA A 242 4.50 10.81 -15.12
CA ALA A 242 5.76 11.41 -14.70
C ALA A 242 6.93 10.44 -14.87
N ASP A 243 8.10 10.95 -15.27
CA ASP A 243 9.33 10.14 -15.27
C ASP A 243 9.80 9.83 -13.84
N MET A 244 9.46 10.68 -12.87
CA MET A 244 9.83 10.53 -11.47
C MET A 244 8.88 11.32 -10.57
N SER A 245 8.44 10.68 -9.46
CA SER A 245 7.77 11.34 -8.34
C SER A 245 8.67 11.33 -7.11
N VAL A 246 8.68 12.42 -6.36
CA VAL A 246 9.54 12.58 -5.16
C VAL A 246 8.67 12.87 -3.94
N ALA A 247 8.77 12.02 -2.93
CA ALA A 247 8.20 12.31 -1.62
C ALA A 247 9.08 13.34 -0.89
N ALA A 248 8.51 14.48 -0.54
CA ALA A 248 9.21 15.55 0.14
C ALA A 248 8.36 16.15 1.25
N VAL A 249 9.01 16.62 2.32
CA VAL A 249 8.34 17.30 3.43
C VAL A 249 8.64 18.81 3.37
N PRO A 250 7.66 19.68 3.70
CA PRO A 250 7.92 21.11 3.77
C PRO A 250 8.84 21.44 4.96
N TYR A 251 9.93 22.12 4.67
CA TYR A 251 10.85 22.67 5.66
C TYR A 251 10.71 24.19 5.71
N VAL A 252 10.25 24.70 6.83
CA VAL A 252 9.91 26.12 7.00
C VAL A 252 10.97 26.80 7.84
N VAL A 253 11.60 27.82 7.25
CA VAL A 253 12.57 28.70 7.94
C VAL A 253 11.93 30.06 8.20
N LYS A 254 11.79 30.43 9.48
CA LYS A 254 11.36 31.77 9.88
C LYS A 254 12.61 32.63 10.11
N VAL A 255 12.77 33.69 9.31
CA VAL A 255 13.85 34.64 9.50
C VAL A 255 13.37 35.76 10.46
N PRO A 256 13.98 35.95 11.65
CA PRO A 256 13.47 36.87 12.65
C PRO A 256 13.82 38.35 12.36
N TYR A 257 14.34 38.64 11.18
CA TYR A 257 14.81 39.95 10.73
C TYR A 257 14.16 40.38 9.42
N GLY A 258 14.22 41.70 9.12
CA GLY A 258 13.96 42.22 7.80
C GLY A 258 15.02 41.75 6.81
N VAL A 259 14.61 41.19 5.69
CA VAL A 259 15.50 40.72 4.63
C VAL A 259 15.45 41.66 3.44
N PHE A 260 16.59 42.18 3.01
CA PHE A 260 16.67 43.06 1.84
C PHE A 260 16.59 42.24 0.54
N ASN A 261 15.71 42.68 -0.35
CA ASN A 261 15.64 42.19 -1.71
C ASN A 261 16.61 42.99 -2.56
N LEU A 262 17.67 42.33 -3.05
CA LEU A 262 18.77 43.00 -3.79
C LEU A 262 18.68 42.71 -5.30
N LYS A 263 19.00 43.73 -6.11
CA LYS A 263 19.34 43.58 -7.52
C LYS A 263 20.76 44.11 -7.72
N GLY A 264 21.74 43.20 -7.80
CA GLY A 264 23.15 43.54 -7.67
C GLY A 264 23.48 44.15 -6.29
N ARG A 265 23.89 45.41 -6.25
CA ARG A 265 24.19 46.15 -5.02
C ARG A 265 23.04 47.11 -4.60
N GLU A 266 21.96 47.16 -5.35
CA GLU A 266 20.83 48.05 -5.11
C GLU A 266 19.73 47.36 -4.32
N ILE A 267 19.27 48.02 -3.26
CA ILE A 267 18.14 47.54 -2.44
C ILE A 267 16.84 47.85 -3.20
N LYS A 268 16.05 46.85 -3.54
CA LYS A 268 14.74 46.95 -4.23
C LYS A 268 13.56 46.89 -3.28
N GLY A 269 13.78 46.43 -2.06
CA GLY A 269 12.73 46.35 -1.06
C GLY A 269 13.21 45.63 0.19
N VAL A 270 12.35 45.55 1.18
CA VAL A 270 12.54 44.82 2.45
C VAL A 270 11.33 43.92 2.68
N THR A 271 11.58 42.68 3.03
CA THR A 271 10.54 41.75 3.48
C THR A 271 10.74 41.54 4.98
N GLU A 272 9.80 42.01 5.78
CA GLU A 272 9.87 41.92 7.24
C GLU A 272 9.56 40.47 7.69
N LYS A 273 10.49 39.89 8.45
CA LYS A 273 10.37 38.55 9.07
C LYS A 273 9.83 37.46 8.12
N PRO A 274 10.45 37.27 6.94
CA PRO A 274 9.90 36.35 5.96
C PRO A 274 9.91 34.90 6.48
N THR A 275 8.87 34.17 6.09
CA THR A 275 8.80 32.73 6.22
C THR A 275 9.13 32.11 4.86
N ILE A 276 10.20 31.33 4.79
CA ILE A 276 10.65 30.70 3.56
C ILE A 276 10.38 29.20 3.69
N SER A 277 9.67 28.63 2.73
CA SER A 277 9.36 27.21 2.68
C SER A 277 10.20 26.54 1.61
N TYR A 278 10.85 25.45 1.98
CA TYR A 278 11.57 24.54 1.09
C TYR A 278 10.90 23.17 1.14
N TYR A 279 11.07 22.38 0.10
CA TYR A 279 10.76 20.96 0.15
C TYR A 279 12.07 20.20 0.34
N ALA A 280 12.12 19.39 1.38
CA ALA A 280 13.28 18.57 1.73
C ALA A 280 12.94 17.08 1.62
N ASN A 281 13.90 16.32 1.12
CA ASN A 281 13.86 14.86 1.06
C ASN A 281 14.81 14.30 2.09
#